data_7e09eb78c8229980ef8133396599e278
#
_entry.id   7e09eb78c8229980ef8133396599e278
#
_cell.length_a   1.000
_cell.length_b   1.000
_cell.length_c   1.000
_cell.angle_alpha   90.00
_cell.angle_beta   90.00
_cell.angle_gamma   90.00
#
_symmetry.space_group_name_H-M   'P 1'
#
loop_
_entity.id
_entity.type
_entity.pdbx_description
1 polymer ?
#
loop_
_entity_poly.entity_id
_entity_poly.type
_entity_poly.pdbx_seq_one_letter_code
_entity_poly.pdbx_strand_id
1 'polypeptide(L)'
;MAEARRLLAVDDDAASAELIVRVAERCGYEAFATSDPRGVINLVAALRPDVMSVDISMPHVDAVELFRLLAERGFAGEIIIVSGQDRSTLEFTRNAAELLGLSRPHIHQKPLDFARMRETLTGGRLVRAG
;
A
#
# COMPACT_ATOMS: atom_id res chain seq x y z
N MET A 1 -1.51 17.80 -19.01
CA MET A 1 -1.33 17.62 -17.56
C MET A 1 -1.26 16.15 -17.23
N ALA A 2 -0.37 15.80 -16.32
CA ALA A 2 -0.28 14.44 -15.86
C ALA A 2 -1.48 14.09 -14.98
N GLU A 3 -1.99 12.89 -15.12
CA GLU A 3 -3.03 12.40 -14.24
C GLU A 3 -2.47 12.24 -12.83
N ALA A 4 -3.33 12.40 -11.82
CA ALA A 4 -2.95 12.16 -10.45
C ALA A 4 -2.58 10.68 -10.27
N ARG A 5 -1.56 10.43 -9.48
CA ARG A 5 -1.23 9.06 -9.09
C ARG A 5 -2.35 8.54 -8.18
N ARG A 6 -2.56 7.24 -8.23
CA ARG A 6 -3.61 6.58 -7.45
C ARG A 6 -3.03 5.68 -6.39
N LEU A 7 -3.67 5.70 -5.23
CA LEU A 7 -3.32 4.80 -4.12
C LEU A 7 -4.55 4.00 -3.71
N LEU A 8 -4.35 2.70 -3.48
CA LEU A 8 -5.37 1.83 -2.90
C LEU A 8 -4.88 1.35 -1.53
N ALA A 9 -5.63 1.67 -0.48
CA ALA A 9 -5.34 1.21 0.87
C ALA A 9 -6.19 -0.02 1.19
N VAL A 10 -5.54 -1.12 1.55
CA VAL A 10 -6.18 -2.38 1.91
C VAL A 10 -5.97 -2.61 3.40
N ASP A 11 -7.02 -2.46 4.20
CA ASP A 11 -6.93 -2.54 5.65
C ASP A 11 -8.34 -2.83 6.20
N ASP A 12 -8.47 -3.85 7.05
CA ASP A 12 -9.76 -4.18 7.65
C ASP A 12 -10.19 -3.18 8.73
N ASP A 13 -9.27 -2.38 9.23
CA ASP A 13 -9.59 -1.26 10.10
C ASP A 13 -9.88 -0.02 9.24
N ALA A 14 -11.14 0.31 9.11
CA ALA A 14 -11.57 1.43 8.28
C ALA A 14 -10.93 2.76 8.70
N ALA A 15 -10.73 2.96 10.00
CA ALA A 15 -10.11 4.19 10.49
C ALA A 15 -8.64 4.29 10.07
N SER A 16 -7.89 3.18 10.12
CA SER A 16 -6.52 3.15 9.64
C SER A 16 -6.43 3.40 8.15
N ALA A 17 -7.29 2.76 7.38
CA ALA A 17 -7.35 2.97 5.93
C ALA A 17 -7.65 4.42 5.58
N GLU A 18 -8.59 5.03 6.29
CA GLU A 18 -8.97 6.43 6.06
C GLU A 18 -7.83 7.39 6.35
N LEU A 19 -7.04 7.14 7.38
CA LEU A 19 -5.87 7.97 7.68
C LEU A 19 -4.85 7.92 6.55
N ILE A 20 -4.60 6.74 6.02
CA ILE A 20 -3.67 6.58 4.89
C ILE A 20 -4.21 7.32 3.66
N VAL A 21 -5.50 7.19 3.38
CA VAL A 21 -6.14 7.89 2.27
C VAL A 21 -5.98 9.40 2.41
N ARG A 22 -6.21 9.94 3.60
CA ARG A 22 -6.06 11.38 3.85
C ARG A 22 -4.63 11.86 3.64
N VAL A 23 -3.65 11.10 4.11
CA VAL A 23 -2.24 11.45 3.89
C VAL A 23 -1.94 11.44 2.40
N ALA A 24 -2.38 10.41 1.70
CA ALA A 24 -2.15 10.29 0.27
C ALA A 24 -2.81 11.45 -0.51
N GLU A 25 -4.04 11.81 -0.16
CA GLU A 25 -4.72 12.93 -0.81
C GLU A 25 -3.97 14.24 -0.62
N ARG A 26 -3.42 14.47 0.56
CA ARG A 26 -2.60 15.66 0.82
C ARG A 26 -1.29 15.65 0.02
N CYS A 27 -0.85 14.46 -0.41
CA CYS A 27 0.33 14.33 -1.27
C CYS A 27 -0.04 14.37 -2.77
N GLY A 28 -1.29 14.66 -3.08
CA GLY A 28 -1.73 14.80 -4.48
C GLY A 28 -2.23 13.52 -5.11
N TYR A 29 -2.43 12.45 -4.34
CA TYR A 29 -2.97 11.19 -4.86
C TYR A 29 -4.48 11.23 -4.92
N GLU A 30 -5.02 10.50 -5.89
CA GLU A 30 -6.40 10.05 -5.87
C GLU A 30 -6.39 8.73 -5.10
N ALA A 31 -7.04 8.69 -3.93
CA ALA A 31 -6.87 7.59 -3.01
C ALA A 31 -8.19 6.89 -2.69
N PHE A 32 -8.10 5.57 -2.56
CA PHE A 32 -9.25 4.70 -2.33
C PHE A 32 -8.89 3.72 -1.22
N ALA A 33 -9.91 3.21 -0.55
CA ALA A 33 -9.72 2.22 0.52
C ALA A 33 -10.68 1.05 0.32
N THR A 34 -10.23 -0.13 0.73
CA THR A 34 -11.09 -1.29 0.85
C THR A 34 -10.76 -2.05 2.13
N SER A 35 -11.78 -2.56 2.78
CA SER A 35 -11.63 -3.45 3.93
C SER A 35 -11.85 -4.91 3.57
N ASP A 36 -12.18 -5.20 2.30
CA ASP A 36 -12.45 -6.56 1.84
C ASP A 36 -11.31 -7.06 0.96
N PRO A 37 -10.48 -7.97 1.49
CA PRO A 37 -9.34 -8.49 0.72
C PRO A 37 -9.77 -9.31 -0.50
N ARG A 38 -11.00 -9.85 -0.49
CA ARG A 38 -11.46 -10.73 -1.58
C ARG A 38 -11.65 -9.99 -2.89
N GLY A 39 -11.96 -8.70 -2.83
CA GLY A 39 -12.17 -7.89 -4.02
C GLY A 39 -10.95 -7.12 -4.50
N VAL A 40 -9.80 -7.27 -3.85
CA VAL A 40 -8.63 -6.44 -4.12
C VAL A 40 -8.14 -6.56 -5.56
N ILE A 41 -8.06 -7.77 -6.09
CA ILE A 41 -7.53 -7.96 -7.45
C ILE A 41 -8.43 -7.26 -8.49
N ASN A 42 -9.76 -7.34 -8.31
CA ASN A 42 -10.68 -6.65 -9.20
C ASN A 42 -10.56 -5.14 -9.09
N LEU A 43 -10.35 -4.62 -7.87
CA LEU A 43 -10.12 -3.19 -7.66
C LEU A 43 -8.82 -2.73 -8.31
N VAL A 44 -7.77 -3.52 -8.20
CA VAL A 44 -6.49 -3.20 -8.85
C VAL A 44 -6.67 -3.10 -10.36
N ALA A 45 -7.41 -4.04 -10.95
CA ALA A 45 -7.67 -4.03 -12.37
C ALA A 45 -8.48 -2.79 -12.80
N ALA A 46 -9.44 -2.37 -11.99
CA ALA A 46 -10.30 -1.23 -12.29
C ALA A 46 -9.63 0.11 -12.03
N LEU A 47 -8.93 0.23 -10.91
CA LEU A 47 -8.36 1.51 -10.47
C LEU A 47 -6.95 1.76 -11.00
N ARG A 48 -6.22 0.70 -11.30
CA ARG A 48 -4.81 0.77 -11.73
C ARG A 48 -3.97 1.65 -10.77
N PRO A 49 -3.91 1.27 -9.48
CA PRO A 49 -3.19 2.10 -8.53
C PRO A 49 -1.68 2.10 -8.81
N ASP A 50 -1.07 3.23 -8.57
CA ASP A 50 0.40 3.37 -8.65
C ASP A 50 1.05 2.90 -7.36
N VAL A 51 0.31 2.95 -6.25
CA VAL A 51 0.76 2.56 -4.93
C VAL A 51 -0.35 1.79 -4.23
N MET A 52 0.00 0.70 -3.58
CA MET A 52 -0.91 -0.03 -2.69
C MET A 52 -0.33 -0.03 -1.29
N SER A 53 -1.13 0.34 -0.29
CA SER A 53 -0.78 0.06 1.09
C SER A 53 -1.59 -1.16 1.54
N VAL A 54 -0.91 -2.13 2.15
CA VAL A 54 -1.53 -3.40 2.54
C VAL A 54 -1.21 -3.67 4.01
N ASP A 55 -2.25 -3.76 4.83
CA ASP A 55 -2.10 -4.23 6.20
C ASP A 55 -2.02 -5.75 6.18
N ILE A 56 -0.87 -6.29 6.56
CA ILE A 56 -0.65 -7.74 6.52
C ILE A 56 -1.13 -8.46 7.78
N SER A 57 -1.65 -7.72 8.76
CA SER A 57 -2.21 -8.32 9.97
C SER A 57 -3.71 -8.58 9.88
N MET A 58 -4.31 -8.41 8.70
CA MET A 58 -5.72 -8.68 8.50
C MET A 58 -6.03 -10.17 8.65
N PRO A 59 -7.11 -10.53 9.39
CA PRO A 59 -7.57 -11.92 9.45
C PRO A 59 -7.95 -12.42 8.05
N HIS A 60 -7.73 -13.70 7.83
CA HIS A 60 -8.10 -14.39 6.58
C HIS A 60 -7.37 -13.86 5.33
N VAL A 61 -6.31 -13.07 5.50
CA VAL A 61 -5.49 -12.62 4.39
C VAL A 61 -4.13 -13.28 4.46
N ASP A 62 -3.78 -13.97 3.41
CA ASP A 62 -2.42 -14.39 3.19
C ASP A 62 -1.75 -13.33 2.30
N ALA A 63 -0.90 -12.51 2.90
CA ALA A 63 -0.24 -11.42 2.18
C ALA A 63 0.63 -11.95 1.04
N VAL A 64 1.30 -13.08 1.26
CA VAL A 64 2.15 -13.68 0.22
C VAL A 64 1.29 -14.12 -0.96
N GLU A 65 0.12 -14.71 -0.70
CA GLU A 65 -0.80 -15.08 -1.77
C GLU A 65 -1.31 -13.86 -2.53
N LEU A 66 -1.65 -12.78 -1.83
CA LEU A 66 -2.04 -11.54 -2.48
C LEU A 66 -0.92 -11.02 -3.38
N PHE A 67 0.31 -11.02 -2.89
CA PHE A 67 1.45 -10.56 -3.67
C PHE A 67 1.70 -11.45 -4.88
N ARG A 68 1.50 -12.77 -4.73
CA ARG A 68 1.60 -13.69 -5.87
C ARG A 68 0.58 -13.35 -6.96
N LEU A 69 -0.66 -13.08 -6.57
CA LEU A 69 -1.70 -12.69 -7.51
C LEU A 69 -1.39 -11.36 -8.20
N LEU A 70 -0.87 -10.40 -7.46
CA LEU A 70 -0.45 -9.11 -8.04
C LEU A 70 0.68 -9.29 -9.04
N ALA A 71 1.66 -10.12 -8.71
CA ALA A 71 2.79 -10.40 -9.61
C ALA A 71 2.31 -11.10 -10.88
N GLU A 72 1.40 -12.06 -10.77
CA GLU A 72 0.82 -12.75 -11.93
C GLU A 72 0.07 -11.80 -12.86
N ARG A 73 -0.52 -10.74 -12.30
CA ARG A 73 -1.26 -9.73 -13.08
C ARG A 73 -0.35 -8.63 -13.60
N GLY A 74 0.95 -8.73 -13.36
CA GLY A 74 1.91 -7.74 -13.84
C GLY A 74 1.85 -6.41 -13.10
N PHE A 75 1.44 -6.40 -11.82
CA PHE A 75 1.42 -5.17 -11.05
C PHE A 75 2.82 -4.58 -10.97
N ALA A 76 3.00 -3.38 -11.48
CA ALA A 76 4.30 -2.70 -11.53
C ALA A 76 4.40 -1.52 -10.56
N GLY A 77 3.37 -1.29 -9.75
CA GLY A 77 3.36 -0.19 -8.80
C GLY A 77 4.18 -0.47 -7.54
N GLU A 78 4.17 0.50 -6.65
CA GLU A 78 4.86 0.40 -5.37
C GLU A 78 3.92 -0.21 -4.32
N ILE A 79 4.50 -0.95 -3.38
CA ILE A 79 3.75 -1.55 -2.28
C ILE A 79 4.28 -0.98 -0.96
N ILE A 80 3.36 -0.62 -0.08
CA ILE A 80 3.67 -0.22 1.29
C ILE A 80 3.06 -1.29 2.20
N ILE A 81 3.90 -1.99 2.94
CA ILE A 81 3.45 -2.94 3.95
C ILE A 81 3.22 -2.17 5.24
N VAL A 82 2.00 -2.25 5.75
CA VAL A 82 1.60 -1.57 6.99
C VAL A 82 1.15 -2.65 7.97
N SER A 83 1.66 -2.66 9.18
CA SER A 83 1.23 -3.64 10.17
C SER A 83 1.78 -3.35 11.55
N GLY A 84 1.08 -3.86 12.57
CA GLY A 84 1.57 -3.92 13.95
C GLY A 84 2.42 -5.16 14.25
N GLN A 85 2.66 -6.02 13.26
CA GLN A 85 3.49 -7.22 13.42
C GLN A 85 4.93 -6.85 13.74
N ASP A 86 5.70 -7.81 14.24
CA ASP A 86 7.09 -7.56 14.55
C ASP A 86 7.93 -7.33 13.29
N ARG A 87 9.11 -6.75 13.48
CA ARG A 87 9.98 -6.36 12.37
C ARG A 87 10.40 -7.56 11.53
N SER A 88 10.65 -8.71 12.13
CA SER A 88 11.08 -9.89 11.38
C SER A 88 9.98 -10.41 10.46
N THR A 89 8.72 -10.37 10.91
CA THR A 89 7.58 -10.75 10.08
C THR A 89 7.42 -9.80 8.90
N LEU A 90 7.57 -8.51 9.14
CA LEU A 90 7.48 -7.50 8.08
C LEU A 90 8.59 -7.68 7.05
N GLU A 91 9.80 -7.95 7.48
CA GLU A 91 10.93 -8.17 6.58
C GLU A 91 10.77 -9.47 5.78
N PHE A 92 10.28 -10.53 6.42
CA PHE A 92 9.99 -11.78 5.72
C PHE A 92 8.98 -11.54 4.59
N THR A 93 7.91 -10.82 4.89
CA THR A 93 6.85 -10.52 3.91
C THR A 93 7.38 -9.67 2.77
N ARG A 94 8.20 -8.67 3.07
CA ARG A 94 8.85 -7.84 2.05
C ARG A 94 9.74 -8.66 1.13
N ASN A 95 10.55 -9.54 1.71
CA ASN A 95 11.44 -10.39 0.94
C ASN A 95 10.66 -11.34 0.03
N ALA A 96 9.53 -11.86 0.50
CA ALA A 96 8.67 -12.72 -0.31
C ALA A 96 8.12 -11.96 -1.51
N ALA A 97 7.67 -10.72 -1.33
CA ALA A 97 7.18 -9.90 -2.43
C ALA A 97 8.27 -9.64 -3.48
N GLU A 98 9.48 -9.35 -3.02
CA GLU A 98 10.63 -9.11 -3.91
C GLU A 98 10.98 -10.36 -4.72
N LEU A 99 10.97 -11.53 -4.09
CA LEU A 99 11.21 -12.80 -4.78
C LEU A 99 10.15 -13.11 -5.83
N LEU A 100 8.94 -12.61 -5.65
CA LEU A 100 7.87 -12.77 -6.62
C LEU A 100 7.98 -11.81 -7.82
N GLY A 101 8.94 -10.91 -7.79
CA GLY A 101 9.18 -9.95 -8.87
C GLY A 101 8.49 -8.61 -8.70
N LEU A 102 7.90 -8.35 -7.54
CA LEU A 102 7.34 -7.05 -7.24
C LEU A 102 8.44 -6.07 -6.84
N SER A 103 8.19 -4.78 -6.99
CA SER A 103 9.09 -3.75 -6.49
C SER A 103 9.26 -3.92 -4.98
N ARG A 104 10.47 -3.70 -4.47
CA ARG A 104 10.75 -3.87 -3.04
C ARG A 104 9.79 -3.02 -2.21
N PRO A 105 8.93 -3.64 -1.38
CA PRO A 105 7.97 -2.89 -0.59
C PRO A 105 8.61 -2.00 0.48
N HIS A 106 7.96 -0.87 0.74
CA HIS A 106 8.28 -0.04 1.89
C HIS A 106 7.59 -0.62 3.12
N ILE A 107 8.24 -0.56 4.27
CA ILE A 107 7.67 -1.04 5.53
C ILE A 107 7.33 0.16 6.42
N HIS A 108 6.07 0.22 6.86
CA HIS A 108 5.61 1.19 7.84
C HIS A 108 4.95 0.46 9.00
N GLN A 109 5.68 0.29 10.09
CA GLN A 109 5.19 -0.39 11.27
C GLN A 109 4.24 0.53 12.04
N LYS A 110 3.12 -0.03 12.50
CA LYS A 110 2.17 0.72 13.35
C LYS A 110 2.74 0.89 14.76
N PRO A 111 2.46 2.02 15.43
CA PRO A 111 1.64 3.14 14.97
C PRO A 111 2.33 3.91 13.83
N LEU A 112 1.52 4.37 12.87
CA LEU A 112 2.06 5.02 11.68
C LEU A 112 2.70 6.36 12.00
N ASP A 113 3.86 6.59 11.39
CA ASP A 113 4.51 7.89 11.37
C ASP A 113 4.12 8.60 10.08
N PHE A 114 3.27 9.60 10.18
CA PHE A 114 2.71 10.27 9.01
C PHE A 114 3.77 11.07 8.25
N ALA A 115 4.80 11.58 8.92
CA ALA A 115 5.90 12.25 8.24
C ALA A 115 6.66 11.27 7.34
N ARG A 116 6.94 10.07 7.85
CA ARG A 116 7.58 9.02 7.06
C ARG A 116 6.67 8.55 5.92
N MET A 117 5.38 8.44 6.16
CA MET A 117 4.43 8.07 5.12
C MET A 117 4.44 9.10 3.99
N ARG A 118 4.45 10.38 4.31
CA ARG A 118 4.56 11.44 3.30
C ARG A 118 5.85 11.33 2.51
N GLU A 119 6.96 11.04 3.17
CA GLU A 119 8.24 10.84 2.46
C GLU A 119 8.14 9.69 1.47
N THR A 120 7.58 8.58 1.87
CA THR A 120 7.39 7.43 0.99
C THR A 120 6.52 7.80 -0.20
N LEU A 121 5.40 8.48 0.03
CA LEU A 121 4.44 8.81 -1.02
C LEU A 121 4.95 9.89 -1.99
N THR A 122 5.86 10.73 -1.54
CA THR A 122 6.42 11.80 -2.38
C THR A 122 7.79 11.46 -2.94
N GLY A 123 8.37 10.33 -2.56
CA GLY A 123 9.75 9.98 -2.93
C GLY A 123 10.76 10.93 -2.34
N GLY A 124 10.47 11.54 -1.18
CA GLY A 124 11.33 12.51 -0.54
C GLY A 124 11.23 13.91 -1.11
N ARG A 125 10.36 14.12 -2.10
CA ARG A 125 10.18 15.46 -2.68
C ARG A 125 9.32 16.32 -1.78
N LEU A 126 9.61 17.60 -1.79
CA LEU A 126 8.78 18.55 -1.06
C LEU A 126 7.39 18.62 -1.70
N VAL A 127 6.36 18.47 -0.87
CA VAL A 127 4.99 18.65 -1.31
C VAL A 127 4.75 20.15 -1.39
N ARG A 128 4.39 20.63 -2.58
CA ARG A 128 4.05 22.04 -2.75
C ARG A 128 2.68 22.31 -2.15
N ALA A 129 2.62 23.30 -1.29
CA ALA A 129 1.35 23.79 -0.79
C ALA A 129 0.61 24.52 -1.95
N GLY A 130 -0.63 24.16 -2.11
CA GLY A 130 -1.50 24.83 -3.09
C GLY A 130 -1.52 24.23 -4.45
#